data_aee33a1515962f30f9b8865ecc00d281
#
_entry.id   aee33a1515962f30f9b8865ecc00d281
#
_cell.length_a   1.000
_cell.length_b   1.000
_cell.length_c   1.000
_cell.angle_alpha   90.00
_cell.angle_beta   90.00
_cell.angle_gamma   90.00
#
_symmetry.space_group_name_H-M   'P 1'
#
loop_
_entity.id
_entity.type
_entity.pdbx_description
1 polymer ?
#
loop_
_entity_poly.entity_id
_entity_poly.type
_entity_poly.pdbx_seq_one_letter_code
_entity_poly.pdbx_strand_id
1 'polypeptide(L)'
;MQRMKKLLLAACLFWAGTSQVARADQNVNYIYKEKGQLVVHLGTIPDRFQSVSVPIWVEQNGQDDLIWYPVQRGENGFDLQVPLINHLDQAGLYHIQVYGIHSNGNIEGLFPLQTIVEKKDLASSQPKITVRPSTAQLFEIQLQLFEDVEEVLFPIWSEQDGQDDLIW
;
A
#
# COMPACT_ATOMS: atom_id res chain seq x y z
N MET A 1 -28.54 -56.52 -48.95
CA MET A 1 -28.73 -56.12 -47.55
C MET A 1 -27.58 -55.20 -47.12
N GLN A 2 -27.75 -53.89 -47.29
CA GLN A 2 -26.71 -52.87 -46.88
C GLN A 2 -27.14 -52.25 -45.57
N ARG A 3 -26.30 -52.41 -44.54
CA ARG A 3 -26.48 -51.78 -43.22
C ARG A 3 -25.90 -50.38 -43.28
N MET A 4 -26.75 -49.36 -43.22
CA MET A 4 -26.37 -47.96 -43.02
C MET A 4 -25.86 -47.75 -41.56
N LYS A 5 -24.60 -47.40 -41.40
CA LYS A 5 -24.06 -46.91 -40.12
C LYS A 5 -24.44 -45.45 -39.96
N LYS A 6 -25.27 -45.17 -38.96
CA LYS A 6 -25.56 -43.80 -38.52
C LYS A 6 -24.33 -43.24 -37.80
N LEU A 7 -23.77 -42.17 -38.33
CA LEU A 7 -22.71 -41.37 -37.71
C LEU A 7 -23.38 -40.34 -36.81
N LEU A 8 -23.24 -40.49 -35.49
CA LEU A 8 -23.64 -39.48 -34.53
C LEU A 8 -22.54 -38.42 -34.46
N LEU A 9 -22.83 -37.21 -34.95
CA LEU A 9 -21.98 -36.05 -34.76
C LEU A 9 -22.32 -35.43 -33.38
N ALA A 10 -21.45 -35.59 -32.41
CA ALA A 10 -21.54 -34.89 -31.13
C ALA A 10 -21.04 -33.47 -31.33
N ALA A 11 -21.94 -32.50 -31.34
CA ALA A 11 -21.60 -31.09 -31.32
C ALA A 11 -21.16 -30.70 -29.90
N CYS A 12 -19.87 -30.53 -29.69
CA CYS A 12 -19.33 -29.88 -28.48
C CYS A 12 -19.62 -28.37 -28.54
N LEU A 13 -20.67 -27.95 -27.83
CA LEU A 13 -20.90 -26.55 -27.54
C LEU A 13 -19.81 -26.06 -26.57
N PHE A 14 -18.81 -25.39 -27.13
CA PHE A 14 -17.89 -24.58 -26.31
C PHE A 14 -18.67 -23.38 -25.76
N TRP A 15 -19.06 -23.46 -24.51
CA TRP A 15 -19.53 -22.30 -23.77
C TRP A 15 -18.30 -21.45 -23.40
N ALA A 16 -18.01 -20.47 -24.25
CA ALA A 16 -17.08 -19.40 -23.89
C ALA A 16 -17.73 -18.57 -22.76
N GLY A 17 -17.50 -18.97 -21.54
CA GLY A 17 -17.82 -18.14 -20.38
C GLY A 17 -16.97 -16.90 -20.45
N THR A 18 -17.51 -15.81 -20.97
CA THR A 18 -16.95 -14.48 -20.74
C THR A 18 -17.12 -14.20 -19.26
N SER A 19 -16.04 -14.37 -18.49
CA SER A 19 -15.95 -13.79 -17.16
C SER A 19 -16.07 -12.28 -17.33
N GLN A 20 -17.28 -11.77 -17.11
CA GLN A 20 -17.46 -10.35 -16.89
C GLN A 20 -16.73 -10.04 -15.57
N VAL A 21 -15.53 -9.51 -15.69
CA VAL A 21 -14.90 -8.78 -14.59
C VAL A 21 -15.90 -7.67 -14.30
N ALA A 22 -16.54 -7.73 -13.13
CA ALA A 22 -17.41 -6.68 -12.66
C ALA A 22 -16.57 -5.38 -12.71
N ARG A 23 -16.94 -4.46 -13.59
CA ARG A 23 -16.37 -3.12 -13.58
C ARG A 23 -16.70 -2.55 -12.20
N ALA A 24 -15.69 -2.30 -11.40
CA ALA A 24 -15.84 -1.54 -10.17
C ALA A 24 -16.57 -0.25 -10.55
N ASP A 25 -17.58 0.12 -9.76
CA ASP A 25 -18.38 1.32 -9.98
C ASP A 25 -17.43 2.52 -9.90
N GLN A 26 -17.18 3.17 -11.04
CA GLN A 26 -16.16 4.21 -11.19
C GLN A 26 -16.46 5.48 -10.37
N ASN A 27 -17.65 5.56 -9.76
CA ASN A 27 -18.12 6.72 -9.01
C ASN A 27 -18.16 6.48 -7.49
N VAL A 28 -17.36 5.56 -6.97
CA VAL A 28 -17.32 5.25 -5.53
C VAL A 28 -15.90 5.39 -5.00
N ASN A 29 -15.77 5.96 -3.80
CA ASN A 29 -14.53 5.90 -3.06
C ASN A 29 -14.55 4.65 -2.19
N TYR A 30 -13.47 3.89 -2.20
CA TYR A 30 -13.33 2.75 -1.30
C TYR A 30 -11.89 2.59 -0.83
N ILE A 31 -11.75 1.94 0.31
CA ILE A 31 -10.46 1.59 0.88
C ILE A 31 -10.48 0.10 1.16
N TYR A 32 -9.46 -0.60 0.73
CA TYR A 32 -9.24 -1.98 1.14
C TYR A 32 -7.78 -2.19 1.56
N LYS A 33 -7.54 -3.29 2.22
CA LYS A 33 -6.24 -3.63 2.77
C LYS A 33 -5.76 -4.93 2.15
N GLU A 34 -4.58 -4.88 1.61
CA GLU A 34 -3.81 -6.04 1.24
C GLU A 34 -2.67 -6.19 2.25
N LYS A 35 -2.04 -7.37 2.27
CA LYS A 35 -0.98 -7.63 3.23
C LYS A 35 0.16 -6.63 3.08
N GLY A 36 0.35 -5.79 4.11
CA GLY A 36 1.37 -4.75 4.11
C GLY A 36 1.04 -3.51 3.29
N GLN A 37 -0.17 -3.41 2.72
CA GLN A 37 -0.56 -2.27 1.91
C GLN A 37 -1.97 -1.78 2.23
N LEU A 38 -2.15 -0.47 2.14
CA LEU A 38 -3.44 0.19 2.12
C LEU A 38 -3.71 0.67 0.70
N VAL A 39 -4.82 0.26 0.11
CA VAL A 39 -5.22 0.69 -1.23
C VAL A 39 -6.41 1.62 -1.13
N VAL A 40 -6.27 2.81 -1.68
CA VAL A 40 -7.29 3.86 -1.68
C VAL A 40 -7.72 4.13 -3.11
N HIS A 41 -8.99 3.91 -3.41
CA HIS A 41 -9.60 4.26 -4.68
C HIS A 41 -10.49 5.48 -4.52
N LEU A 42 -10.32 6.50 -5.37
CA LEU A 42 -11.05 7.74 -5.34
C LEU A 42 -11.77 7.95 -6.68
N GLY A 43 -13.00 7.42 -6.78
CA GLY A 43 -13.83 7.50 -7.98
C GLY A 43 -14.71 8.76 -8.07
N THR A 44 -14.92 9.46 -6.95
CA THR A 44 -15.85 10.63 -6.90
C THR A 44 -15.17 11.98 -7.12
N ILE A 45 -13.90 12.00 -7.50
CA ILE A 45 -13.15 13.23 -7.72
C ILE A 45 -13.65 13.94 -8.99
N PRO A 46 -14.04 15.22 -8.92
CA PRO A 46 -14.50 15.98 -10.10
C PRO A 46 -13.46 16.01 -11.22
N ASP A 47 -13.93 15.98 -12.47
CA ASP A 47 -13.07 15.94 -13.67
C ASP A 47 -12.18 17.16 -13.87
N ARG A 48 -12.49 18.28 -13.18
CA ARG A 48 -11.62 19.47 -13.18
C ARG A 48 -10.24 19.23 -12.56
N PHE A 49 -10.08 18.14 -11.74
CA PHE A 49 -8.81 17.78 -11.15
C PHE A 49 -8.14 16.66 -11.93
N GLN A 50 -6.93 16.88 -12.42
CA GLN A 50 -6.11 15.87 -13.08
C GLN A 50 -5.14 15.17 -12.11
N SER A 51 -4.92 15.80 -10.98
CA SER A 51 -4.12 15.25 -9.89
C SER A 51 -4.72 15.57 -8.54
N VAL A 52 -4.44 14.74 -7.56
CA VAL A 52 -4.78 14.95 -6.17
C VAL A 52 -3.54 14.76 -5.30
N SER A 53 -3.56 15.33 -4.11
CA SER A 53 -2.58 15.05 -3.07
C SER A 53 -3.31 14.47 -1.87
N VAL A 54 -2.79 13.36 -1.35
CA VAL A 54 -3.46 12.57 -0.32
C VAL A 54 -2.53 12.43 0.89
N PRO A 55 -2.59 13.35 1.87
CA PRO A 55 -1.87 13.18 3.13
C PRO A 55 -2.51 12.07 3.97
N ILE A 56 -1.66 11.20 4.49
CA ILE A 56 -2.04 10.05 5.32
C ILE A 56 -1.16 10.04 6.57
N TRP A 57 -1.76 9.72 7.72
CA TRP A 57 -1.08 9.53 8.99
C TRP A 57 -1.84 8.56 9.89
N VAL A 58 -1.17 8.03 10.91
CA VAL A 58 -1.77 7.19 11.95
C VAL A 58 -2.12 8.04 13.17
N GLU A 59 -3.35 7.93 13.68
CA GLU A 59 -3.82 8.73 14.81
C GLU A 59 -2.90 8.67 16.03
N GLN A 60 -2.36 7.48 16.31
CA GLN A 60 -1.52 7.25 17.49
C GLN A 60 -0.25 8.11 17.50
N ASN A 61 0.28 8.47 16.32
CA ASN A 61 1.48 9.29 16.16
C ASN A 61 1.15 10.77 15.95
N GLY A 62 -0.14 11.14 16.00
CA GLY A 62 -0.56 12.47 15.57
C GLY A 62 -0.23 12.67 14.08
N GLN A 63 0.50 13.74 13.74
CA GLN A 63 0.96 14.00 12.37
C GLN A 63 2.47 13.82 12.19
N ASP A 64 3.13 13.13 13.12
CA ASP A 64 4.59 12.94 13.06
C ASP A 64 4.98 11.98 11.90
N ASP A 65 4.08 11.08 11.52
CA ASP A 65 4.25 10.17 10.38
C ASP A 65 3.46 10.61 9.12
N LEU A 66 3.06 11.88 9.03
CA LEU A 66 2.27 12.40 7.92
C LEU A 66 3.07 12.40 6.62
N ILE A 67 2.57 11.68 5.62
CA ILE A 67 3.15 11.63 4.28
C ILE A 67 2.11 12.11 3.26
N TRP A 68 2.54 12.98 2.34
CA TRP A 68 1.74 13.47 1.23
C TRP A 68 1.99 12.62 -0.01
N TYR A 69 0.97 11.91 -0.48
CA TYR A 69 1.02 11.07 -1.67
C TYR A 69 0.43 11.79 -2.87
N PRO A 70 1.24 12.15 -3.88
CA PRO A 70 0.72 12.69 -5.13
C PRO A 70 0.15 11.57 -6.00
N VAL A 71 -1.05 11.77 -6.53
CA VAL A 71 -1.73 10.79 -7.39
C VAL A 71 -2.23 11.47 -8.65
N GLN A 72 -1.98 10.85 -9.79
CA GLN A 72 -2.50 11.30 -11.10
C GLN A 72 -3.78 10.53 -11.43
N ARG A 73 -4.65 11.16 -12.22
CA ARG A 73 -5.87 10.50 -12.70
C ARG A 73 -5.53 9.37 -13.66
N GLY A 74 -6.01 8.17 -13.35
CA GLY A 74 -5.98 7.00 -14.22
C GLY A 74 -7.29 6.84 -15.00
N GLU A 75 -7.43 5.70 -15.69
CA GLU A 75 -8.63 5.39 -16.50
C GLU A 75 -9.90 5.24 -15.63
N ASN A 76 -9.77 4.75 -14.40
CA ASN A 76 -10.88 4.45 -13.50
C ASN A 76 -10.98 5.42 -12.30
N GLY A 77 -10.33 6.57 -12.34
CA GLY A 77 -10.25 7.51 -11.24
C GLY A 77 -8.83 7.62 -10.69
N PHE A 78 -8.68 7.71 -9.37
CA PHE A 78 -7.37 7.82 -8.72
C PHE A 78 -7.14 6.59 -7.84
N ASP A 79 -6.10 5.86 -8.13
CA ASP A 79 -5.66 4.69 -7.35
C ASP A 79 -4.35 5.00 -6.63
N LEU A 80 -4.34 4.80 -5.32
CA LEU A 80 -3.17 4.99 -4.47
C LEU A 80 -2.89 3.71 -3.69
N GLN A 81 -1.69 3.19 -3.83
CA GLN A 81 -1.15 2.11 -3.00
C GLN A 81 -0.17 2.70 -1.99
N VAL A 82 -0.43 2.46 -0.72
CA VAL A 82 0.37 2.95 0.40
C VAL A 82 0.99 1.78 1.12
N PRO A 83 2.29 1.56 1.00
CA PRO A 83 2.97 0.57 1.82
C PRO A 83 2.86 0.96 3.30
N LEU A 84 2.35 0.06 4.14
CA LEU A 84 2.16 0.33 5.56
C LEU A 84 3.49 0.57 6.30
N ILE A 85 4.60 0.07 5.75
CA ILE A 85 5.94 0.33 6.27
C ILE A 85 6.29 1.83 6.26
N ASN A 86 5.75 2.62 5.34
CA ASN A 86 5.91 4.06 5.31
C ASN A 86 5.34 4.74 6.56
N HIS A 87 4.41 4.06 7.25
CA HIS A 87 3.80 4.45 8.52
C HIS A 87 4.21 3.48 9.63
N LEU A 88 5.49 3.08 9.62
CA LEU A 88 6.12 2.19 10.63
C LEU A 88 5.42 0.82 10.77
N ASP A 89 4.68 0.37 9.74
CA ASP A 89 3.91 -0.87 9.75
C ASP A 89 3.00 -0.97 11.00
N GLN A 90 2.35 0.13 11.32
CA GLN A 90 1.59 0.30 12.56
C GLN A 90 0.12 -0.03 12.36
N ALA A 91 -0.44 -0.82 13.27
CA ALA A 91 -1.88 -1.03 13.37
C ALA A 91 -2.53 0.16 14.09
N GLY A 92 -3.71 0.58 13.63
CA GLY A 92 -4.43 1.70 14.23
C GLY A 92 -5.41 2.37 13.28
N LEU A 93 -5.92 3.53 13.69
CA LEU A 93 -6.77 4.37 12.87
C LEU A 93 -5.90 5.22 11.94
N TYR A 94 -6.09 5.05 10.64
CA TYR A 94 -5.45 5.84 9.60
C TYR A 94 -6.39 6.96 9.15
N HIS A 95 -5.89 8.17 9.16
CA HIS A 95 -6.52 9.35 8.62
C HIS A 95 -6.00 9.60 7.21
N ILE A 96 -6.92 9.87 6.30
CA ILE A 96 -6.66 10.10 4.89
C ILE A 96 -7.41 11.36 4.50
N GLN A 97 -6.72 12.40 4.08
CA GLN A 97 -7.36 13.58 3.53
C GLN A 97 -7.12 13.65 2.04
N VAL A 98 -8.08 14.18 1.31
CA VAL A 98 -7.99 14.29 -0.15
C VAL A 98 -8.04 15.75 -0.55
N TYR A 99 -7.04 16.18 -1.30
CA TYR A 99 -6.94 17.53 -1.85
C TYR A 99 -6.82 17.48 -3.36
N GLY A 100 -7.70 18.23 -4.06
CA GLY A 100 -7.60 18.43 -5.49
C GLY A 100 -6.56 19.49 -5.83
N ILE A 101 -5.81 19.26 -6.91
CA ILE A 101 -4.82 20.22 -7.41
C ILE A 101 -5.37 20.83 -8.70
N HIS A 102 -5.56 22.13 -8.71
CA HIS A 102 -5.98 22.90 -9.89
C HIS A 102 -4.83 23.05 -10.88
N SER A 103 -5.16 23.32 -12.15
CA SER A 103 -4.16 23.55 -13.22
C SER A 103 -3.24 24.74 -12.94
N ASN A 104 -3.65 25.69 -12.10
CA ASN A 104 -2.84 26.82 -11.66
C ASN A 104 -2.00 26.53 -10.41
N GLY A 105 -2.02 25.28 -9.92
CA GLY A 105 -1.28 24.84 -8.73
C GLY A 105 -1.99 25.09 -7.40
N ASN A 106 -3.17 25.73 -7.40
CA ASN A 106 -3.93 25.90 -6.16
C ASN A 106 -4.44 24.55 -5.65
N ILE A 107 -4.50 24.40 -4.33
CA ILE A 107 -4.94 23.20 -3.63
C ILE A 107 -6.32 23.45 -3.02
N GLU A 108 -7.26 22.54 -3.24
CA GLU A 108 -8.61 22.56 -2.68
C GLU A 108 -8.84 21.29 -1.85
N GLY A 109 -9.23 21.44 -0.57
CA GLY A 109 -9.65 20.31 0.27
C GLY A 109 -10.97 19.74 -0.21
N LEU A 110 -11.03 18.43 -0.43
CA LEU A 110 -12.23 17.77 -0.95
C LEU A 110 -13.00 17.05 0.15
N PHE A 111 -12.40 16.03 0.77
CA PHE A 111 -13.05 15.28 1.83
C PHE A 111 -12.03 14.45 2.65
N PRO A 112 -12.37 14.11 3.90
CA PRO A 112 -11.62 13.14 4.68
C PRO A 112 -12.13 11.72 4.47
N LEU A 113 -11.24 10.73 4.66
CA LEU A 113 -11.54 9.31 4.79
C LEU A 113 -10.79 8.76 6.01
N GLN A 114 -11.25 7.63 6.51
CA GLN A 114 -10.60 6.92 7.61
C GLN A 114 -10.72 5.41 7.43
N THR A 115 -9.75 4.67 7.93
CA THR A 115 -9.80 3.21 7.99
C THR A 115 -9.02 2.69 9.19
N ILE A 116 -9.42 1.55 9.72
CA ILE A 116 -8.68 0.85 10.76
C ILE A 116 -7.80 -0.21 10.09
N VAL A 117 -6.50 -0.13 10.30
CA VAL A 117 -5.55 -1.18 9.94
C VAL A 117 -5.35 -2.08 11.16
N GLU A 118 -5.63 -3.36 11.01
CA GLU A 118 -5.45 -4.36 12.05
C GLU A 118 -4.08 -5.05 11.92
N LYS A 119 -3.61 -5.70 12.97
CA LYS A 119 -2.34 -6.45 12.94
C LYS A 119 -2.27 -7.51 11.84
N LYS A 120 -3.39 -8.10 11.46
CA LYS A 120 -3.47 -9.08 10.37
C LYS A 120 -3.23 -8.48 8.98
N ASP A 121 -3.46 -7.16 8.83
CA ASP A 121 -3.31 -6.43 7.57
C ASP A 121 -1.85 -6.02 7.33
N LEU A 122 -1.03 -6.05 8.40
CA LEU A 122 0.39 -5.71 8.31
C LEU A 122 1.18 -6.76 7.52
N ALA A 123 2.29 -6.36 6.92
CA ALA A 123 3.22 -7.32 6.35
C ALA A 123 3.64 -8.29 7.46
N SER A 124 3.55 -9.60 7.24
CA SER A 124 3.91 -10.60 8.27
C SER A 124 5.40 -10.64 8.58
N SER A 125 6.15 -9.73 8.03
CA SER A 125 7.59 -9.70 8.02
C SER A 125 8.09 -8.27 8.22
N GLN A 126 8.03 -7.79 9.48
CA GLN A 126 8.87 -6.66 9.84
C GLN A 126 10.34 -7.08 9.81
N PRO A 127 11.24 -6.23 9.31
CA PRO A 127 12.66 -6.47 9.47
C PRO A 127 12.94 -6.75 10.95
N LYS A 128 13.52 -7.90 11.24
CA LYS A 128 13.83 -8.26 12.61
C LYS A 128 15.29 -7.97 12.90
N ILE A 129 15.53 -7.01 13.78
CA ILE A 129 16.85 -6.75 14.30
C ILE A 129 17.01 -7.52 15.62
N THR A 130 18.07 -8.29 15.71
CA THR A 130 18.46 -8.97 16.93
C THR A 130 19.88 -8.54 17.28
N VAL A 131 20.07 -7.99 18.46
CA VAL A 131 21.39 -7.62 18.99
C VAL A 131 21.77 -8.63 20.06
N ARG A 132 22.94 -9.23 19.95
CA ARG A 132 23.45 -10.19 20.91
C ARG A 132 24.86 -9.80 21.34
N PRO A 133 25.19 -9.82 22.65
CA PRO A 133 26.55 -9.69 23.07
C PRO A 133 27.36 -10.90 22.56
N SER A 134 28.44 -10.63 21.88
CA SER A 134 29.36 -11.68 21.38
C SER A 134 30.55 -11.87 22.32
N THR A 135 31.11 -10.77 22.82
CA THR A 135 32.16 -10.74 23.83
C THR A 135 31.95 -9.54 24.75
N ALA A 136 32.82 -9.34 25.74
CA ALA A 136 32.73 -8.21 26.66
C ALA A 136 32.80 -6.81 25.98
N GLN A 137 33.21 -6.75 24.71
CA GLN A 137 33.39 -5.49 23.96
C GLN A 137 32.79 -5.52 22.56
N LEU A 138 32.11 -6.62 22.18
CA LEU A 138 31.54 -6.78 20.85
C LEU A 138 30.10 -7.25 20.95
N PHE A 139 29.25 -6.74 20.07
CA PHE A 139 27.91 -7.32 19.81
C PHE A 139 27.77 -7.69 18.35
N GLU A 140 26.96 -8.70 18.16
CA GLU A 140 26.52 -9.15 16.85
C GLU A 140 25.13 -8.55 16.59
N ILE A 141 24.98 -7.87 15.44
CA ILE A 141 23.70 -7.36 14.96
C ILE A 141 23.27 -8.28 13.82
N GLN A 142 22.19 -9.01 14.03
CA GLN A 142 21.53 -9.79 12.97
C GLN A 142 20.32 -9.03 12.46
N LEU A 143 20.30 -8.78 11.15
CA LEU A 143 19.18 -8.20 10.44
C LEU A 143 18.56 -9.26 9.53
N GLN A 144 17.27 -9.51 9.72
CA GLN A 144 16.48 -10.32 8.81
C GLN A 144 15.66 -9.39 7.93
N LEU A 145 16.00 -9.31 6.65
CA LEU A 145 15.26 -8.58 5.63
C LEU A 145 14.31 -9.55 4.91
N PHE A 146 13.23 -9.03 4.39
CA PHE A 146 12.20 -9.80 3.68
C PHE A 146 12.03 -9.36 2.23
N GLU A 147 12.70 -8.29 1.83
CA GLU A 147 12.71 -7.76 0.48
C GLU A 147 14.15 -7.56 0.03
N ASP A 148 14.38 -7.51 -1.28
CA ASP A 148 15.67 -7.17 -1.86
C ASP A 148 15.96 -5.69 -1.56
N VAL A 149 16.93 -5.46 -0.70
CA VAL A 149 17.38 -4.12 -0.30
C VAL A 149 18.78 -3.92 -0.86
N GLU A 150 19.01 -2.85 -1.60
CA GLU A 150 20.31 -2.56 -2.22
C GLU A 150 21.36 -2.18 -1.18
N GLU A 151 20.96 -1.47 -0.11
CA GLU A 151 21.88 -0.98 0.92
C GLU A 151 21.19 -0.90 2.27
N VAL A 152 21.91 -1.19 3.35
CA VAL A 152 21.44 -1.04 4.73
C VAL A 152 22.45 -0.23 5.50
N LEU A 153 22.00 0.86 6.11
CA LEU A 153 22.82 1.71 6.97
C LEU A 153 22.47 1.49 8.43
N PHE A 154 23.49 1.36 9.28
CA PHE A 154 23.35 1.18 10.72
C PHE A 154 23.97 2.39 11.45
N PRO A 155 23.22 3.47 11.68
CA PRO A 155 23.69 4.54 12.56
C PRO A 155 23.71 4.00 14.01
N ILE A 156 24.86 4.04 14.64
CA ILE A 156 25.07 3.57 16.01
C ILE A 156 25.66 4.70 16.83
N TRP A 157 25.12 4.94 18.01
CA TRP A 157 25.62 5.92 18.96
C TRP A 157 25.37 5.44 20.39
N SER A 158 26.08 6.02 21.37
CA SER A 158 25.82 5.75 22.78
C SER A 158 24.77 6.72 23.35
N GLU A 159 23.96 6.24 24.28
CA GLU A 159 23.00 7.11 24.99
C GLU A 159 23.73 8.16 25.84
N GLN A 160 24.91 7.81 26.34
CA GLN A 160 25.70 8.68 27.19
C GLN A 160 26.23 9.93 26.47
N ASP A 161 26.70 9.75 25.22
CA ASP A 161 27.29 10.81 24.40
C ASP A 161 26.32 11.39 23.37
N GLY A 162 25.08 10.86 23.34
CA GLY A 162 24.07 11.22 22.35
C GLY A 162 24.53 10.87 20.94
N GLN A 163 24.31 11.77 19.98
CA GLN A 163 24.73 11.55 18.59
C GLN A 163 26.14 12.08 18.28
N ASP A 164 26.88 12.53 19.30
CA ASP A 164 28.24 13.05 19.11
C ASP A 164 29.24 11.95 18.74
N ASP A 165 28.96 10.68 19.11
CA ASP A 165 29.73 9.51 18.76
C ASP A 165 29.09 8.64 17.64
N LEU A 166 28.18 9.22 16.85
CA LEU A 166 27.44 8.52 15.81
C LEU A 166 28.37 8.01 14.70
N ILE A 167 28.27 6.70 14.41
CA ILE A 167 28.97 5.99 13.33
C ILE A 167 27.93 5.42 12.38
N TRP A 168 28.20 5.59 11.07
CA TRP A 168 27.34 5.06 9.96
C TRP A 168 27.95 3.78 9.38
#